data_0dedb93923955b3a985bbe8fc52b86cb
#
_entry.id   0dedb93923955b3a985bbe8fc52b86cb
#
_cell.length_a   1.000
_cell.length_b   1.000
_cell.length_c   1.000
_cell.angle_alpha   90.00
_cell.angle_beta   90.00
_cell.angle_gamma   90.00
#
_symmetry.space_group_name_H-M   'P 1'
#
loop_
_entity.id
_entity.type
_entity.pdbx_description
1 polymer ?
#
loop_
_entity_poly.entity_id
_entity_poly.type
_entity_poly.pdbx_seq_one_letter_code
_entity_poly.pdbx_strand_id
1 'polypeptide(L)'
;MPITITPEQLKLLNDYKDRSYIMNLLCSNSNEFFSFLSSIVKFPIIISSSVMSLLNSANDIDVSVMRYVNMSLNVSTALLLSLLSHFKIEAKMNNFKVMATKFNKLNHTIENLVVNELNEIDTDKIQSIINEYDALCENLD
;
A
#
# COMPACT_ATOMS: atom_id res chain seq x y z
N MET A 1 -14.03 -40.99 -7.01
CA MET A 1 -13.83 -40.79 -8.47
C MET A 1 -12.98 -39.54 -8.61
N PRO A 2 -11.86 -39.58 -9.33
CA PRO A 2 -11.09 -38.35 -9.56
C PRO A 2 -11.96 -37.41 -10.42
N ILE A 3 -12.30 -36.27 -9.86
CA ILE A 3 -13.05 -35.23 -10.57
C ILE A 3 -12.02 -34.52 -11.45
N THR A 4 -12.05 -34.86 -12.73
CA THR A 4 -11.19 -34.21 -13.73
C THR A 4 -11.72 -32.79 -13.94
N ILE A 5 -10.84 -31.78 -13.80
CA ILE A 5 -11.19 -30.38 -14.06
C ILE A 5 -11.74 -30.22 -15.48
N THR A 6 -12.83 -29.53 -15.60
CA THR A 6 -13.36 -29.16 -16.93
C THR A 6 -12.48 -28.06 -17.54
N PRO A 7 -12.36 -27.99 -18.89
CA PRO A 7 -11.62 -26.91 -19.57
C PRO A 7 -12.16 -25.52 -19.21
N GLU A 8 -13.43 -25.40 -18.87
CA GLU A 8 -14.08 -24.15 -18.44
C GLU A 8 -13.60 -23.72 -17.06
N GLN A 9 -13.48 -24.67 -16.10
CA GLN A 9 -12.97 -24.41 -14.76
C GLN A 9 -11.49 -23.99 -14.80
N LEU A 10 -10.70 -24.62 -15.65
CA LEU A 10 -9.30 -24.25 -15.84
C LEU A 10 -9.17 -22.82 -16.41
N LYS A 11 -10.00 -22.50 -17.40
CA LYS A 11 -10.05 -21.14 -17.96
C LYS A 11 -10.45 -20.11 -16.91
N LEU A 12 -11.43 -20.41 -16.08
CA LEU A 12 -11.89 -19.55 -14.99
C LEU A 12 -10.76 -19.30 -13.97
N LEU A 13 -10.06 -20.35 -13.56
CA LEU A 13 -8.91 -20.24 -12.63
C LEU A 13 -7.80 -19.37 -13.20
N ASN A 14 -7.46 -19.54 -14.47
CA ASN A 14 -6.46 -18.70 -15.13
C ASN A 14 -6.91 -17.23 -15.21
N ASP A 15 -8.19 -16.96 -15.45
CA ASP A 15 -8.72 -15.61 -15.45
C ASP A 15 -8.59 -14.94 -14.06
N TYR A 16 -8.93 -15.66 -12.98
CA TYR A 16 -8.75 -15.16 -11.61
C TYR A 16 -7.28 -15.01 -11.23
N LYS A 17 -6.40 -15.89 -11.72
CA LYS A 17 -4.95 -15.74 -11.57
C LYS A 17 -4.45 -14.42 -12.18
N ASP A 18 -4.83 -14.16 -13.43
CA ASP A 18 -4.42 -12.95 -14.14
C ASP A 18 -4.99 -11.68 -13.48
N ARG A 19 -6.24 -11.73 -13.07
CA ARG A 19 -6.87 -10.63 -12.29
C ARG A 19 -6.15 -10.38 -10.98
N SER A 20 -5.82 -11.42 -10.22
CA SER A 20 -5.10 -11.31 -8.95
C SER A 20 -3.70 -10.71 -9.15
N TYR A 21 -3.01 -11.08 -10.23
CA TYR A 21 -1.73 -10.50 -10.61
C TYR A 21 -1.84 -9.00 -10.94
N ILE A 22 -2.84 -8.62 -11.74
CA ILE A 22 -3.10 -7.22 -12.08
C ILE A 22 -3.43 -6.42 -10.82
N MET A 23 -4.28 -6.94 -9.94
CA MET A 23 -4.64 -6.27 -8.68
C MET A 23 -3.44 -6.12 -7.74
N ASN A 24 -2.56 -7.12 -7.67
CA ASN A 24 -1.30 -7.02 -6.95
C ASN A 24 -0.43 -5.86 -7.49
N LEU A 25 -0.26 -5.76 -8.81
CA LEU A 25 0.49 -4.66 -9.44
C LEU A 25 -0.14 -3.29 -9.16
N LEU A 26 -1.45 -3.17 -9.28
CA LEU A 26 -2.17 -1.93 -8.99
C LEU A 26 -1.99 -1.50 -7.54
N CYS A 27 -2.15 -2.42 -6.60
CA CYS A 27 -1.96 -2.14 -5.17
C CYS A 27 -0.50 -1.80 -4.86
N SER A 28 0.48 -2.49 -5.48
CA SER A 28 1.90 -2.19 -5.31
C SER A 28 2.25 -0.79 -5.81
N ASN A 29 1.83 -0.44 -7.02
CA ASN A 29 2.04 0.89 -7.58
C ASN A 29 1.36 1.99 -6.75
N SER A 30 0.15 1.73 -6.27
CA SER A 30 -0.56 2.66 -5.37
C SER A 30 0.19 2.86 -4.05
N ASN A 31 0.71 1.77 -3.46
CA ASN A 31 1.54 1.85 -2.26
C ASN A 31 2.81 2.68 -2.51
N GLU A 32 3.51 2.48 -3.62
CA GLU A 32 4.69 3.27 -4.00
C GLU A 32 4.35 4.75 -4.18
N PHE A 33 3.24 5.06 -4.83
CA PHE A 33 2.77 6.43 -5.01
C PHE A 33 2.49 7.12 -3.66
N PHE A 34 1.76 6.47 -2.74
CA PHE A 34 1.49 7.04 -1.43
C PHE A 34 2.74 7.12 -0.55
N SER A 35 3.68 6.18 -0.70
CA SER A 35 4.99 6.22 -0.04
C SER A 35 5.82 7.42 -0.51
N PHE A 36 5.86 7.66 -1.81
CA PHE A 36 6.52 8.81 -2.40
C PHE A 36 5.88 10.13 -1.92
N LEU A 37 4.55 10.22 -1.93
CA LEU A 37 3.82 11.39 -1.45
C LEU A 37 4.10 11.66 0.04
N SER A 38 4.09 10.62 0.87
CA SER A 38 4.46 10.72 2.29
C SER A 38 5.89 11.23 2.47
N SER A 39 6.83 10.75 1.65
CA SER A 39 8.23 11.17 1.70
C SER A 39 8.41 12.64 1.32
N ILE A 40 7.75 13.11 0.25
CA ILE A 40 7.79 14.52 -0.17
C ILE A 40 7.33 15.45 0.95
N VAL A 41 6.32 15.06 1.73
CA VAL A 41 5.81 15.89 2.82
C VAL A 41 6.70 15.80 4.06
N LYS A 42 7.22 14.62 4.38
CA LYS A 42 8.09 14.40 5.56
C LYS A 42 9.48 15.02 5.41
N PHE A 43 10.03 15.04 4.20
CA PHE A 43 11.37 15.54 3.95
C PHE A 43 11.56 17.01 4.35
N PRO A 44 10.68 17.96 3.97
CA PRO A 44 10.76 19.34 4.46
C PRO A 44 10.66 19.46 5.98
N ILE A 45 9.87 18.61 6.63
CA ILE A 45 9.72 18.60 8.10
C ILE A 45 11.04 18.23 8.78
N ILE A 46 11.73 17.19 8.27
CA ILE A 46 13.01 16.75 8.79
C ILE A 46 14.09 17.83 8.59
N ILE A 47 14.15 18.43 7.40
CA ILE A 47 15.08 19.53 7.10
C ILE A 47 14.81 20.71 8.02
N SER A 48 13.57 21.12 8.17
CA SER A 48 13.18 22.25 9.03
C SER A 48 13.62 22.01 10.48
N SER A 49 13.42 20.81 11.01
CA SER A 49 13.83 20.44 12.36
C SER A 49 15.34 20.48 12.54
N SER A 50 16.10 20.05 11.52
CA SER A 50 17.57 20.06 11.53
C SER A 50 18.11 21.49 11.46
N VAL A 51 17.54 22.34 10.59
CA VAL A 51 17.91 23.76 10.50
C VAL A 51 17.61 24.48 11.80
N MET A 52 16.49 24.21 12.43
CA MET A 52 16.12 24.78 13.73
C MET A 52 17.14 24.41 14.82
N SER A 53 17.58 23.16 14.86
CA SER A 53 18.60 22.72 15.82
C SER A 53 19.91 23.48 15.64
N LEU A 54 20.35 23.70 14.40
CA LEU A 54 21.56 24.47 14.08
C LEU A 54 21.39 25.95 14.45
N LEU A 55 20.28 26.56 14.10
CA LEU A 55 20.01 27.98 14.41
C LEU A 55 19.96 28.22 15.92
N ASN A 56 19.36 27.33 16.69
CA ASN A 56 19.32 27.44 18.16
C ASN A 56 20.69 27.29 18.82
N SER A 57 21.67 26.71 18.11
CA SER A 57 23.06 26.56 18.59
C SER A 57 23.93 27.75 18.23
N ALA A 58 23.47 28.64 17.35
CA ALA A 58 24.24 29.82 16.92
C ALA A 58 24.00 30.99 17.86
N ASN A 59 25.04 31.46 18.53
CA ASN A 59 24.97 32.52 19.55
C ASN A 59 24.90 33.95 18.96
N ASP A 60 25.13 34.10 17.66
CA ASP A 60 25.28 35.43 17.01
C ASP A 60 24.04 35.91 16.29
N ILE A 61 22.90 35.20 16.39
CA ILE A 61 21.66 35.55 15.68
C ILE A 61 20.75 36.39 16.60
N ASP A 62 20.23 37.49 16.06
CA ASP A 62 19.25 38.33 16.76
C ASP A 62 18.04 37.49 17.21
N VAL A 63 17.73 37.60 18.50
CA VAL A 63 16.64 36.85 19.16
C VAL A 63 15.27 37.11 18.51
N SER A 64 15.06 38.31 17.99
CA SER A 64 13.81 38.65 17.30
C SER A 64 13.68 37.90 15.96
N VAL A 65 14.73 37.83 15.16
CA VAL A 65 14.80 37.08 13.90
C VAL A 65 14.57 35.60 14.18
N MET A 66 15.25 35.04 15.18
CA MET A 66 15.11 33.64 15.59
C MET A 66 13.66 33.29 15.96
N ARG A 67 12.97 34.19 16.68
CA ARG A 67 11.55 34.00 17.05
C ARG A 67 10.65 33.89 15.82
N TYR A 68 10.82 34.77 14.82
CA TYR A 68 10.01 34.75 13.60
C TYR A 68 10.28 33.52 12.76
N VAL A 69 11.52 33.10 12.60
CA VAL A 69 11.89 31.87 11.88
C VAL A 69 11.29 30.65 12.55
N ASN A 70 11.43 30.52 13.86
CA ASN A 70 10.86 29.44 14.64
C ASN A 70 9.34 29.36 14.50
N MET A 71 8.65 30.50 14.61
CA MET A 71 7.20 30.54 14.48
C MET A 71 6.73 30.12 13.08
N SER A 72 7.40 30.64 12.04
CA SER A 72 7.09 30.30 10.65
C SER A 72 7.31 28.82 10.34
N LEU A 73 8.42 28.25 10.77
CA LEU A 73 8.73 26.83 10.58
C LEU A 73 7.74 25.93 11.33
N ASN A 74 7.39 26.28 12.58
CA ASN A 74 6.43 25.50 13.35
C ASN A 74 5.03 25.52 12.72
N VAL A 75 4.56 26.68 12.24
CA VAL A 75 3.27 26.77 11.54
C VAL A 75 3.28 25.95 10.25
N SER A 76 4.34 26.06 9.44
CA SER A 76 4.48 25.29 8.21
C SER A 76 4.50 23.79 8.48
N THR A 77 5.23 23.36 9.50
CA THR A 77 5.29 21.94 9.92
C THR A 77 3.92 21.43 10.38
N ALA A 78 3.21 22.22 11.19
CA ALA A 78 1.86 21.86 11.65
C ALA A 78 0.88 21.71 10.47
N LEU A 79 0.93 22.59 9.48
CA LEU A 79 0.12 22.50 8.27
C LEU A 79 0.44 21.23 7.46
N LEU A 80 1.70 20.92 7.25
CA LEU A 80 2.12 19.71 6.52
C LEU A 80 1.67 18.43 7.23
N LEU A 81 1.83 18.36 8.56
CA LEU A 81 1.36 17.21 9.36
C LEU A 81 -0.16 17.09 9.33
N SER A 82 -0.88 18.22 9.37
CA SER A 82 -2.34 18.25 9.25
C SER A 82 -2.80 17.70 7.89
N LEU A 83 -2.12 18.05 6.80
CA LEU A 83 -2.41 17.50 5.47
C LEU A 83 -2.19 16.00 5.40
N LEU A 84 -1.06 15.50 5.92
CA LEU A 84 -0.80 14.05 5.99
C LEU A 84 -1.89 13.29 6.74
N SER A 85 -2.30 13.83 7.88
CA SER A 85 -3.36 13.26 8.73
C SER A 85 -4.73 13.32 8.06
N HIS A 86 -5.08 14.47 7.46
CA HIS A 86 -6.38 14.67 6.81
C HIS A 86 -6.59 13.69 5.64
N PHE A 87 -5.59 13.53 4.80
CA PHE A 87 -5.66 12.60 3.66
C PHE A 87 -5.43 11.14 4.03
N LYS A 88 -5.12 10.85 5.29
CA LYS A 88 -4.84 9.48 5.79
C LYS A 88 -3.81 8.74 4.92
N ILE A 89 -2.79 9.45 4.44
CA ILE A 89 -1.82 8.95 3.46
C ILE A 89 -1.13 7.68 3.97
N GLU A 90 -0.72 7.65 5.23
CA GLU A 90 -0.06 6.47 5.82
C GLU A 90 -0.99 5.27 5.96
N ALA A 91 -2.26 5.51 6.31
CA ALA A 91 -3.25 4.44 6.40
C ALA A 91 -3.53 3.84 5.02
N LYS A 92 -3.67 4.67 3.98
CA LYS A 92 -3.85 4.22 2.60
C LYS A 92 -2.63 3.45 2.09
N MET A 93 -1.42 3.97 2.32
CA MET A 93 -0.17 3.30 1.97
C MET A 93 -0.11 1.89 2.59
N ASN A 94 -0.38 1.78 3.89
CA ASN A 94 -0.35 0.50 4.58
C ASN A 94 -1.44 -0.46 4.07
N ASN A 95 -2.66 0.05 3.81
CA ASN A 95 -3.75 -0.75 3.25
C ASN A 95 -3.35 -1.33 1.88
N PHE A 96 -2.85 -0.52 0.96
CA PHE A 96 -2.41 -0.99 -0.35
C PHE A 96 -1.27 -2.00 -0.27
N LYS A 97 -0.32 -1.82 0.65
CA LYS A 97 0.76 -2.78 0.91
C LYS A 97 0.22 -4.14 1.36
N VAL A 98 -0.73 -4.14 2.30
CA VAL A 98 -1.36 -5.36 2.80
C VAL A 98 -2.16 -6.04 1.69
N MET A 99 -2.92 -5.27 0.91
CA MET A 99 -3.71 -5.82 -0.20
C MET A 99 -2.83 -6.40 -1.31
N ALA A 100 -1.74 -5.73 -1.70
CA ALA A 100 -0.77 -6.28 -2.64
C ALA A 100 -0.24 -7.65 -2.17
N THR A 101 0.11 -7.77 -0.89
CA THR A 101 0.59 -9.06 -0.34
C THR A 101 -0.48 -10.15 -0.39
N LYS A 102 -1.74 -9.80 -0.10
CA LYS A 102 -2.86 -10.75 -0.13
C LYS A 102 -3.15 -11.21 -1.56
N PHE A 103 -3.22 -10.30 -2.53
CA PHE A 103 -3.41 -10.66 -3.94
C PHE A 103 -2.25 -11.49 -4.49
N ASN A 104 -1.02 -11.20 -4.09
CA ASN A 104 0.13 -12.02 -4.45
C ASN A 104 0.02 -13.44 -3.89
N LYS A 105 -0.38 -13.57 -2.63
CA LYS A 105 -0.62 -14.88 -2.01
C LYS A 105 -1.71 -15.65 -2.73
N LEU A 106 -2.83 -15.00 -3.07
CA LEU A 106 -3.92 -15.61 -3.82
C LEU A 106 -3.45 -16.08 -5.19
N ASN A 107 -2.68 -15.26 -5.91
CA ASN A 107 -2.10 -15.63 -7.20
C ASN A 107 -1.25 -16.91 -7.09
N HIS A 108 -0.33 -16.97 -6.12
CA HIS A 108 0.48 -18.17 -5.89
C HIS A 108 -0.35 -19.38 -5.48
N THR A 109 -1.43 -19.19 -4.71
CA THR A 109 -2.35 -20.28 -4.37
C THR A 109 -3.00 -20.86 -5.63
N ILE A 110 -3.48 -19.99 -6.52
CA ILE A 110 -4.08 -20.42 -7.80
C ILE A 110 -3.04 -21.13 -8.67
N GLU A 111 -1.83 -20.56 -8.77
CA GLU A 111 -0.74 -21.14 -9.55
C GLU A 111 -0.37 -22.55 -9.07
N ASN A 112 -0.24 -22.73 -7.75
CA ASN A 112 0.03 -24.03 -7.16
C ASN A 112 -1.08 -25.05 -7.43
N LEU A 113 -2.33 -24.63 -7.37
CA LEU A 113 -3.47 -25.49 -7.69
C LEU A 113 -3.45 -25.90 -9.17
N VAL A 114 -3.19 -24.99 -10.08
CA VAL A 114 -3.12 -25.27 -11.53
C VAL A 114 -1.97 -26.19 -11.86
N VAL A 115 -0.81 -26.05 -11.19
CA VAL A 115 0.40 -26.82 -11.53
C VAL A 115 0.41 -28.21 -10.86
N ASN A 116 0.02 -28.29 -9.59
CA ASN A 116 0.26 -29.48 -8.76
C ASN A 116 -0.97 -30.36 -8.56
N GLU A 117 -2.18 -29.81 -8.65
CA GLU A 117 -3.41 -30.50 -8.25
C GLU A 117 -4.43 -30.65 -9.41
N LEU A 118 -3.99 -30.55 -10.68
CA LEU A 118 -4.85 -30.62 -11.86
C LEU A 118 -5.81 -31.84 -11.89
N ASN A 119 -5.49 -32.91 -11.16
CA ASN A 119 -6.28 -34.13 -11.15
C ASN A 119 -7.26 -34.25 -9.97
N GLU A 120 -7.22 -33.33 -9.00
CA GLU A 120 -7.99 -33.43 -7.73
C GLU A 120 -8.59 -32.09 -7.27
N ILE A 121 -8.76 -31.11 -8.17
CA ILE A 121 -9.37 -29.83 -7.76
C ILE A 121 -10.86 -30.05 -7.53
N ASP A 122 -11.26 -29.84 -6.29
CA ASP A 122 -12.63 -29.83 -5.85
C ASP A 122 -13.30 -28.48 -6.25
N THR A 123 -14.57 -28.54 -6.69
CA THR A 123 -15.38 -27.35 -6.99
C THR A 123 -15.44 -26.38 -5.82
N ASP A 124 -15.39 -26.89 -4.58
CA ASP A 124 -15.41 -26.11 -3.37
C ASP A 124 -14.13 -25.24 -3.22
N LYS A 125 -12.97 -25.75 -3.67
CA LYS A 125 -11.73 -24.96 -3.69
C LYS A 125 -11.79 -23.81 -4.68
N ILE A 126 -12.38 -24.02 -5.86
CA ILE A 126 -12.57 -22.97 -6.86
C ILE A 126 -13.49 -21.88 -6.30
N GLN A 127 -14.60 -22.28 -5.69
CA GLN A 127 -15.53 -21.31 -5.08
C GLN A 127 -14.88 -20.54 -3.93
N SER A 128 -14.03 -21.19 -3.14
CA SER A 128 -13.28 -20.52 -2.07
C SER A 128 -12.33 -19.43 -2.62
N ILE A 129 -11.65 -19.71 -3.74
CA ILE A 129 -10.77 -18.72 -4.41
C ILE A 129 -11.56 -17.52 -4.91
N ILE A 130 -12.71 -17.77 -5.52
CA ILE A 130 -13.60 -16.70 -6.01
C ILE A 130 -14.05 -15.82 -4.85
N ASN A 131 -14.53 -16.44 -3.77
CA ASN A 131 -14.99 -15.73 -2.59
C ASN A 131 -13.84 -14.92 -1.92
N GLU A 132 -12.62 -15.48 -1.87
CA GLU A 132 -11.45 -14.78 -1.34
C GLU A 132 -11.08 -13.57 -2.20
N TYR A 133 -11.11 -13.72 -3.54
CA TYR A 133 -10.87 -12.62 -4.46
C TYR A 133 -11.89 -11.48 -4.27
N ASP A 134 -13.18 -11.81 -4.24
CA ASP A 134 -14.26 -10.85 -4.09
C ASP A 134 -14.16 -10.13 -2.73
N ALA A 135 -13.89 -10.85 -1.65
CA ALA A 135 -13.66 -10.27 -0.33
C ALA A 135 -12.43 -9.34 -0.30
N LEU A 136 -11.38 -9.63 -1.07
CA LEU A 136 -10.23 -8.74 -1.18
C LEU A 136 -10.58 -7.47 -1.95
N CYS A 137 -11.39 -7.57 -3.02
CA CYS A 137 -11.86 -6.42 -3.79
C CYS A 137 -12.74 -5.49 -2.94
N GLU A 138 -13.65 -6.03 -2.14
CA GLU A 138 -14.51 -5.25 -1.23
C GLU A 138 -13.71 -4.47 -0.16
N ASN A 139 -12.53 -4.95 0.23
CA ASN A 139 -11.68 -4.29 1.21
C ASN A 139 -10.76 -3.20 0.62
N LEU A 140 -10.84 -2.95 -0.69
CA LEU A 140 -10.06 -1.89 -1.36
C LEU A 140 -10.73 -0.50 -1.28
N ASP A 141 -12.03 -0.44 -1.01
CA ASP A 141 -12.79 0.80 -0.82
C ASP A 141 -12.58 1.36 0.60
#